data_01fc89738184f55deb65c9749c80600e
#
_entry.id   01fc89738184f55deb65c9749c80600e
#
_cell.length_a   1.000
_cell.length_b   1.000
_cell.length_c   1.000
_cell.angle_alpha   90.00
_cell.angle_beta   90.00
_cell.angle_gamma   90.00
#
_symmetry.space_group_name_H-M   'P 1'
#
loop_
_entity.id
_entity.type
_entity.pdbx_description
1 polymer ?
#
loop_
_entity_poly.entity_id
_entity_poly.type
_entity_poly.pdbx_seq_one_letter_code
_entity_poly.pdbx_strand_id
1 'polypeptide(L)'
;MRDIFTVVKFTMKDMVKRKSFIISTLIILIFIVVGFNVPNLIKSFNGDNFRDKLLIIDSKNVFEGTLENLKQMDLGYEFEITNEDLKFEDVKKKIENEEIKEAIIINQENEKIKVLYIVENKTTMSKVPEGCMNALTSLYSNLRISKLGLTEQQLQSITPNFEFDIEQTEEKSASGNILVMMLMSIVLFYAIYFCAYQVSSSITTEKTSKIIETLVTSTSPKTIVLGKTIGIGLVGLAQMILIVATSLISAKTFLEPGVLDSVLDMSNVTPYLGIMTAIYFILGYLAYALLYALTGSTVSKPEDIQSANSPVAILAVIGFYLSYFTMMNPTSKLNLFASLFPISSPFCMPFRIMMGLANSTDVIISIAILVVTIIVIAKVAIKIYSNAILNYGTKMNIKDIIKMYKEKQS
;
A
#
# COMPACT_ATOMS: atom_id res chain seq x y z
N MET A 1 -7.08 -23.64 31.05
CA MET A 1 -5.97 -22.82 30.54
C MET A 1 -4.83 -23.65 29.93
N ARG A 2 -4.42 -24.75 30.58
CA ARG A 2 -3.34 -25.61 30.08
C ARG A 2 -3.62 -26.17 28.66
N ASP A 3 -4.87 -26.56 28.38
CA ASP A 3 -5.24 -27.14 27.08
C ASP A 3 -5.23 -26.10 25.94
N ILE A 4 -5.65 -24.85 26.21
CA ILE A 4 -5.56 -23.77 25.23
C ILE A 4 -4.09 -23.55 24.84
N PHE A 5 -3.18 -23.48 25.83
CA PHE A 5 -1.76 -23.28 25.56
C PHE A 5 -1.15 -24.43 24.74
N THR A 6 -1.60 -25.65 25.01
CA THR A 6 -1.17 -26.84 24.22
C THR A 6 -1.61 -26.72 22.76
N VAL A 7 -2.88 -26.33 22.52
CA VAL A 7 -3.40 -26.12 21.15
C VAL A 7 -2.67 -24.97 20.47
N VAL A 8 -2.42 -23.85 21.15
CA VAL A 8 -1.64 -22.71 20.64
C VAL A 8 -0.26 -23.17 20.17
N LYS A 9 0.50 -23.85 21.05
CA LYS A 9 1.86 -24.32 20.74
C LYS A 9 1.87 -25.29 19.57
N PHE A 10 0.91 -26.22 19.52
CA PHE A 10 0.76 -27.16 18.41
C PHE A 10 0.49 -26.43 17.10
N THR A 11 -0.49 -25.51 17.11
CA THR A 11 -0.90 -24.72 15.94
C THR A 11 0.25 -23.86 15.40
N MET A 12 0.99 -23.18 16.28
CA MET A 12 2.17 -22.40 15.88
C MET A 12 3.22 -23.28 15.19
N LYS A 13 3.55 -24.43 15.80
CA LYS A 13 4.54 -25.36 15.25
C LYS A 13 4.09 -25.94 13.91
N ASP A 14 2.82 -26.28 13.78
CA ASP A 14 2.25 -26.78 12.53
C ASP A 14 2.28 -25.71 11.43
N MET A 15 1.85 -24.48 11.73
CA MET A 15 1.81 -23.40 10.76
C MET A 15 3.20 -23.03 10.22
N VAL A 16 4.19 -22.88 11.10
CA VAL A 16 5.57 -22.53 10.71
C VAL A 16 6.23 -23.63 9.87
N LYS A 17 5.81 -24.88 10.02
CA LYS A 17 6.32 -26.02 9.22
C LYS A 17 5.62 -26.19 7.87
N ARG A 18 4.49 -25.55 7.63
CA ARG A 18 3.77 -25.66 6.37
C ARG A 18 4.58 -25.05 5.23
N LYS A 19 4.84 -25.85 4.20
CA LYS A 19 5.58 -25.40 3.00
C LYS A 19 4.94 -24.15 2.38
N SER A 20 3.61 -24.09 2.32
CA SER A 20 2.90 -22.93 1.79
C SER A 20 3.17 -21.65 2.57
N PHE A 21 3.24 -21.72 3.91
CA PHE A 21 3.56 -20.57 4.76
C PHE A 21 5.01 -20.09 4.55
N ILE A 22 5.95 -21.04 4.54
CA ILE A 22 7.37 -20.72 4.33
C ILE A 22 7.58 -20.09 2.95
N ILE A 23 7.03 -20.70 1.90
CA ILE A 23 7.16 -20.21 0.52
C ILE A 23 6.53 -18.82 0.37
N SER A 24 5.30 -18.62 0.86
CA SER A 24 4.64 -17.32 0.78
C SER A 24 5.40 -16.22 1.53
N THR A 25 5.92 -16.53 2.73
CA THR A 25 6.74 -15.60 3.49
C THR A 25 8.02 -15.24 2.75
N LEU A 26 8.74 -16.24 2.22
CA LEU A 26 9.97 -16.02 1.44
C LEU A 26 9.70 -15.18 0.19
N ILE A 27 8.63 -15.47 -0.55
CA ILE A 27 8.25 -14.69 -1.73
C ILE A 27 8.03 -13.22 -1.38
N ILE A 28 7.33 -12.93 -0.27
CA ILE A 28 7.09 -11.56 0.17
C ILE A 28 8.40 -10.86 0.54
N LEU A 29 9.27 -11.53 1.32
CA LEU A 29 10.55 -10.96 1.72
C LEU A 29 11.44 -10.68 0.49
N ILE A 30 11.51 -11.62 -0.46
CA ILE A 30 12.23 -11.43 -1.72
C ILE A 30 11.65 -10.28 -2.51
N PHE A 31 10.31 -10.19 -2.61
CA PHE A 31 9.64 -9.09 -3.33
C PHE A 31 9.94 -7.72 -2.71
N ILE A 32 10.01 -7.65 -1.37
CA ILE A 32 10.41 -6.41 -0.67
C ILE A 32 11.86 -6.05 -1.00
N VAL A 33 12.78 -7.01 -0.84
CA VAL A 33 14.21 -6.78 -1.10
C VAL A 33 14.45 -6.36 -2.56
N VAL A 34 13.82 -7.08 -3.51
CA VAL A 34 13.91 -6.75 -4.95
C VAL A 34 13.28 -5.38 -5.21
N GLY A 35 12.11 -5.09 -4.63
CA GLY A 35 11.42 -3.81 -4.81
C GLY A 35 12.27 -2.60 -4.41
N PHE A 36 12.93 -2.67 -3.25
CA PHE A 36 13.87 -1.61 -2.82
C PHE A 36 15.16 -1.56 -3.64
N ASN A 37 15.54 -2.66 -4.29
CA ASN A 37 16.75 -2.74 -5.11
C ASN A 37 16.50 -2.44 -6.60
N VAL A 38 15.25 -2.28 -7.03
CA VAL A 38 14.90 -1.97 -8.43
C VAL A 38 15.69 -0.81 -9.02
N PRO A 39 15.88 0.35 -8.34
CA PRO A 39 16.67 1.44 -8.88
C PRO A 39 18.11 1.03 -9.19
N ASN A 40 18.75 0.26 -8.30
CA ASN A 40 20.13 -0.23 -8.50
C ASN A 40 20.21 -1.30 -9.59
N LEU A 41 19.18 -2.16 -9.69
CA LEU A 41 19.07 -3.15 -10.76
C LEU A 41 18.95 -2.45 -12.12
N ILE A 42 18.10 -1.43 -12.25
CA ILE A 42 17.97 -0.64 -13.47
C ILE A 42 19.30 0.02 -13.83
N LYS A 43 20.00 0.66 -12.86
CA LYS A 43 21.34 1.23 -13.06
C LYS A 43 22.33 0.15 -13.54
N SER A 44 22.29 -1.05 -12.96
CA SER A 44 23.20 -2.16 -13.32
C SER A 44 22.93 -2.73 -14.72
N PHE A 45 21.66 -2.80 -15.17
CA PHE A 45 21.30 -3.26 -16.50
C PHE A 45 21.57 -2.23 -17.58
N ASN A 46 21.38 -0.95 -17.29
CA ASN A 46 21.51 0.14 -18.26
C ASN A 46 22.92 0.75 -18.28
N GLY A 47 23.81 0.41 -17.34
CA GLY A 47 25.12 1.06 -17.11
C GLY A 47 24.98 2.44 -16.45
N ASP A 48 26.05 2.93 -15.82
CA ASP A 48 26.07 4.22 -15.10
C ASP A 48 25.85 5.45 -16.02
N ASN A 49 25.79 5.24 -17.36
CA ASN A 49 25.70 6.29 -18.36
C ASN A 49 24.40 6.26 -19.21
N PHE A 50 23.40 5.50 -18.82
CA PHE A 50 22.17 5.47 -19.61
C PHE A 50 21.28 6.66 -19.23
N ARG A 51 21.63 7.83 -19.74
CA ARG A 51 20.71 8.96 -19.81
C ARG A 51 19.90 8.83 -21.10
N ASP A 52 18.59 8.90 -21.00
CA ASP A 52 17.73 8.92 -22.17
C ASP A 52 18.10 10.13 -23.04
N LYS A 53 18.31 9.89 -24.34
CA LYS A 53 18.63 10.96 -25.28
C LYS A 53 17.38 11.76 -25.60
N LEU A 54 17.41 13.05 -25.28
CA LEU A 54 16.35 14.00 -25.58
C LEU A 54 16.84 14.96 -26.66
N LEU A 55 16.26 14.87 -27.86
CA LEU A 55 16.56 15.76 -28.97
C LEU A 55 15.76 17.06 -28.84
N ILE A 56 16.45 18.20 -28.82
CA ILE A 56 15.82 19.52 -28.84
C ILE A 56 16.09 20.19 -30.17
N ILE A 57 15.03 20.54 -30.89
CA ILE A 57 15.07 21.18 -32.20
C ILE A 57 14.61 22.63 -32.09
N ASP A 58 15.50 23.57 -32.35
CA ASP A 58 15.24 25.01 -32.38
C ASP A 58 15.59 25.58 -33.75
N SER A 59 14.82 25.20 -34.80
CA SER A 59 15.09 25.58 -36.19
C SER A 59 15.08 27.08 -36.44
N LYS A 60 14.38 27.84 -35.63
CA LYS A 60 14.32 29.31 -35.73
C LYS A 60 15.32 30.02 -34.83
N ASN A 61 16.17 29.28 -34.13
CA ASN A 61 17.15 29.81 -33.16
C ASN A 61 16.51 30.75 -32.11
N VAL A 62 15.35 30.37 -31.60
CA VAL A 62 14.57 31.17 -30.66
C VAL A 62 15.34 31.42 -29.35
N PHE A 63 16.18 30.47 -28.97
CA PHE A 63 17.01 30.51 -27.76
C PHE A 63 18.44 31.05 -28.00
N GLU A 64 18.78 31.42 -29.24
CA GLU A 64 20.07 32.07 -29.59
C GLU A 64 21.30 31.33 -29.04
N GLY A 65 21.26 29.99 -29.01
CA GLY A 65 22.36 29.15 -28.52
C GLY A 65 22.38 28.91 -27.01
N THR A 66 21.50 29.54 -26.22
CA THR A 66 21.48 29.35 -24.76
C THR A 66 21.02 27.94 -24.33
N LEU A 67 20.43 27.17 -25.25
CA LEU A 67 20.06 25.77 -25.00
C LEU A 67 21.26 24.87 -24.63
N GLU A 68 22.47 25.20 -25.10
CA GLU A 68 23.67 24.46 -24.74
C GLU A 68 23.91 24.39 -23.22
N ASN A 69 23.40 25.35 -22.46
CA ASN A 69 23.45 25.36 -21.01
C ASN A 69 22.69 24.18 -20.36
N LEU A 70 21.71 23.60 -21.08
CA LEU A 70 20.98 22.41 -20.61
C LEU A 70 21.92 21.20 -20.42
N LYS A 71 22.97 21.09 -21.22
CA LYS A 71 23.96 20.00 -21.12
C LYS A 71 24.74 20.03 -19.80
N GLN A 72 24.79 21.19 -19.13
CA GLN A 72 25.46 21.37 -17.84
C GLN A 72 24.51 21.16 -16.66
N MET A 73 23.20 21.07 -16.93
CA MET A 73 22.18 20.84 -15.91
C MET A 73 21.93 19.34 -15.75
N ASP A 74 21.94 18.84 -14.52
CA ASP A 74 21.62 17.43 -14.25
C ASP A 74 20.10 17.21 -14.21
N LEU A 75 19.49 17.12 -15.40
CA LEU A 75 18.04 16.92 -15.59
C LEU A 75 17.69 15.47 -15.91
N GLY A 76 18.64 14.54 -15.81
CA GLY A 76 18.43 13.12 -16.08
C GLY A 76 18.44 12.72 -17.58
N TYR A 77 18.74 13.67 -18.48
CA TYR A 77 18.79 13.46 -19.93
C TYR A 77 20.17 13.75 -20.51
N GLU A 78 20.50 13.05 -21.61
CA GLU A 78 21.58 13.46 -22.52
C GLU A 78 20.95 14.32 -23.62
N PHE A 79 21.25 15.63 -23.62
CA PHE A 79 20.64 16.57 -24.53
C PHE A 79 21.39 16.60 -25.87
N GLU A 80 20.71 16.30 -26.96
CA GLU A 80 21.14 16.55 -28.35
C GLU A 80 20.40 17.77 -28.87
N ILE A 81 21.12 18.84 -29.21
CA ILE A 81 20.53 20.12 -29.63
C ILE A 81 20.87 20.37 -31.07
N THR A 82 19.87 20.67 -31.87
CA THR A 82 20.04 20.99 -33.29
C THR A 82 19.17 22.18 -33.72
N ASN A 83 19.71 22.97 -34.66
CA ASN A 83 18.96 24.07 -35.28
C ASN A 83 18.49 23.66 -36.71
N GLU A 84 18.68 22.41 -37.10
CA GLU A 84 18.17 21.90 -38.39
C GLU A 84 16.64 21.81 -38.35
N ASP A 85 16.00 22.17 -39.46
CA ASP A 85 14.55 22.06 -39.63
C ASP A 85 14.14 20.61 -39.91
N LEU A 86 14.15 19.78 -38.86
CA LEU A 86 13.74 18.38 -38.97
C LEU A 86 12.21 18.28 -38.94
N LYS A 87 11.66 17.60 -39.97
CA LYS A 87 10.22 17.35 -40.02
C LYS A 87 9.82 16.26 -39.00
N PHE A 88 8.56 16.28 -38.62
CA PHE A 88 7.99 15.29 -37.69
C PHE A 88 8.30 13.83 -38.10
N GLU A 89 8.25 13.52 -39.41
CA GLU A 89 8.55 12.18 -39.97
C GLU A 89 10.02 11.78 -39.75
N ASP A 90 10.95 12.72 -39.79
CA ASP A 90 12.39 12.45 -39.61
C ASP A 90 12.68 12.17 -38.11
N VAL A 91 12.03 12.93 -37.22
CA VAL A 91 12.12 12.71 -35.79
C VAL A 91 11.49 11.37 -35.41
N LYS A 92 10.34 11.04 -36.00
CA LYS A 92 9.66 9.77 -35.77
C LYS A 92 10.56 8.58 -36.15
N LYS A 93 11.25 8.64 -37.31
CA LYS A 93 12.20 7.60 -37.72
C LYS A 93 13.37 7.45 -36.75
N LYS A 94 13.89 8.55 -36.20
CA LYS A 94 14.97 8.50 -35.22
C LYS A 94 14.51 7.83 -33.90
N ILE A 95 13.25 8.02 -33.50
CA ILE A 95 12.67 7.35 -32.35
C ILE A 95 12.43 5.85 -32.63
N GLU A 96 11.87 5.52 -33.83
CA GLU A 96 11.64 4.14 -34.24
C GLU A 96 12.95 3.33 -34.42
N ASN A 97 14.07 4.00 -34.75
CA ASN A 97 15.40 3.40 -34.83
C ASN A 97 16.15 3.36 -33.49
N GLU A 98 15.52 3.76 -32.39
CA GLU A 98 16.13 3.84 -31.03
C GLU A 98 17.38 4.76 -30.95
N GLU A 99 17.55 5.69 -31.91
CA GLU A 99 18.65 6.67 -31.90
C GLU A 99 18.44 7.72 -30.79
N ILE A 100 17.18 8.13 -30.60
CA ILE A 100 16.71 9.05 -29.57
C ILE A 100 15.45 8.46 -28.92
N LYS A 101 15.18 8.79 -27.67
CA LYS A 101 13.99 8.31 -26.97
C LYS A 101 12.81 9.28 -27.08
N GLU A 102 13.11 10.55 -27.03
CA GLU A 102 12.14 11.64 -26.96
C GLU A 102 12.66 12.85 -27.73
N ALA A 103 11.76 13.71 -28.21
CA ALA A 103 12.14 14.95 -28.84
C ALA A 103 11.24 16.12 -28.45
N ILE A 104 11.83 17.31 -28.45
CA ILE A 104 11.16 18.59 -28.25
C ILE A 104 11.41 19.46 -29.47
N ILE A 105 10.35 19.87 -30.18
CA ILE A 105 10.41 20.86 -31.25
C ILE A 105 9.92 22.19 -30.72
N ILE A 106 10.75 23.20 -30.83
CA ILE A 106 10.44 24.58 -30.42
C ILE A 106 10.04 25.38 -31.64
N ASN A 107 8.80 25.87 -31.61
CA ASN A 107 8.28 26.74 -32.66
C ASN A 107 7.85 28.08 -32.06
N GLN A 108 8.13 29.16 -32.75
CA GLN A 108 7.64 30.49 -32.39
C GLN A 108 6.58 30.92 -33.42
N GLU A 109 5.36 31.13 -32.95
CA GLU A 109 4.28 31.75 -33.71
C GLU A 109 3.88 33.05 -33.05
N ASN A 110 4.14 34.17 -33.74
CA ASN A 110 4.01 35.52 -33.17
C ASN A 110 4.88 35.68 -31.90
N GLU A 111 4.27 36.06 -30.76
CA GLU A 111 4.95 36.22 -29.48
C GLU A 111 4.89 34.94 -28.60
N LYS A 112 4.23 33.89 -29.06
CA LYS A 112 4.05 32.64 -28.29
C LYS A 112 5.05 31.58 -28.74
N ILE A 113 5.69 30.92 -27.77
CA ILE A 113 6.50 29.73 -28.01
C ILE A 113 5.59 28.53 -27.87
N LYS A 114 5.52 27.74 -28.93
CA LYS A 114 4.89 26.44 -28.93
C LYS A 114 5.94 25.34 -28.80
N VAL A 115 5.80 24.47 -27.82
CA VAL A 115 6.65 23.32 -27.61
C VAL A 115 5.87 22.07 -28.02
N LEU A 116 6.36 21.35 -29.02
CA LEU A 116 5.83 20.06 -29.41
C LEU A 116 6.73 18.96 -28.84
N TYR A 117 6.19 18.18 -27.91
CA TYR A 117 6.87 17.04 -27.29
C TYR A 117 6.46 15.75 -27.98
N ILE A 118 7.46 15.01 -28.49
CA ILE A 118 7.28 13.80 -29.27
C ILE A 118 7.84 12.62 -28.48
N VAL A 119 7.01 11.61 -28.26
CA VAL A 119 7.31 10.37 -27.55
C VAL A 119 6.84 9.18 -28.38
N GLU A 120 7.47 8.02 -28.21
CA GLU A 120 7.09 6.79 -28.92
C GLU A 120 5.64 6.40 -28.64
N ASN A 121 5.26 6.36 -27.36
CA ASN A 121 3.91 5.98 -26.92
C ASN A 121 3.28 7.06 -26.04
N LYS A 122 2.22 7.70 -26.54
CA LYS A 122 1.46 8.69 -25.77
C LYS A 122 0.52 7.97 -24.80
N THR A 123 0.77 8.10 -23.49
CA THR A 123 -0.14 7.69 -22.43
C THR A 123 -0.87 8.89 -21.83
N THR A 124 -1.93 8.64 -21.04
CA THR A 124 -2.62 9.71 -20.29
C THR A 124 -1.71 10.42 -19.26
N MET A 125 -0.58 9.83 -18.95
CA MET A 125 0.43 10.38 -18.03
C MET A 125 1.63 11.03 -18.73
N SER A 126 1.69 10.97 -20.08
CA SER A 126 2.78 11.61 -20.83
C SER A 126 2.69 13.12 -20.72
N LYS A 127 3.64 13.71 -20.02
CA LYS A 127 3.82 15.16 -19.87
C LYS A 127 5.27 15.49 -20.20
N VAL A 128 5.50 16.67 -20.72
CA VAL A 128 6.88 17.18 -20.83
C VAL A 128 7.49 17.17 -19.42
N PRO A 129 8.72 16.65 -19.26
CA PRO A 129 9.36 16.62 -17.94
C PRO A 129 9.42 18.02 -17.33
N GLU A 130 8.86 18.18 -16.11
CA GLU A 130 8.75 19.48 -15.46
C GLU A 130 10.09 20.18 -15.29
N GLY A 131 11.16 19.41 -14.98
CA GLY A 131 12.53 19.94 -14.91
C GLY A 131 12.98 20.56 -16.23
N CYS A 132 12.71 19.91 -17.37
CA CYS A 132 13.07 20.44 -18.70
C CYS A 132 12.25 21.68 -19.04
N MET A 133 10.94 21.71 -18.72
CA MET A 133 10.09 22.88 -18.98
C MET A 133 10.51 24.08 -18.13
N ASN A 134 10.82 23.85 -16.87
CA ASN A 134 11.30 24.92 -15.98
C ASN A 134 12.65 25.46 -16.44
N ALA A 135 13.58 24.60 -16.87
CA ALA A 135 14.86 25.00 -17.41
C ALA A 135 14.70 25.81 -18.71
N LEU A 136 13.87 25.34 -19.66
CA LEU A 136 13.56 26.07 -20.90
C LEU A 136 12.95 27.42 -20.62
N THR A 137 11.98 27.50 -19.69
CA THR A 137 11.34 28.75 -19.31
C THR A 137 12.33 29.73 -18.70
N SER A 138 13.21 29.26 -17.81
CA SER A 138 14.26 30.08 -17.18
C SER A 138 15.26 30.59 -18.20
N LEU A 139 15.76 29.72 -19.10
CA LEU A 139 16.70 30.11 -20.16
C LEU A 139 16.10 31.16 -21.09
N TYR A 140 14.86 30.99 -21.52
CA TYR A 140 14.18 31.96 -22.37
C TYR A 140 13.93 33.28 -21.67
N SER A 141 13.49 33.24 -20.39
CA SER A 141 13.27 34.43 -19.59
C SER A 141 14.58 35.23 -19.43
N ASN A 142 15.68 34.55 -19.07
CA ASN A 142 17.00 35.16 -18.93
C ASN A 142 17.48 35.78 -20.26
N LEU A 143 17.28 35.10 -21.39
CA LEU A 143 17.60 35.63 -22.71
C LEU A 143 16.81 36.91 -23.02
N ARG A 144 15.50 36.91 -22.73
CA ARG A 144 14.65 38.12 -22.95
C ARG A 144 15.06 39.26 -22.05
N ILE A 145 15.36 38.99 -20.80
CA ILE A 145 15.81 39.96 -19.82
C ILE A 145 17.15 40.57 -20.22
N SER A 146 18.12 39.77 -20.65
CA SER A 146 19.42 40.28 -21.11
C SER A 146 19.30 41.25 -22.30
N LYS A 147 18.32 40.99 -23.19
CA LYS A 147 18.03 41.89 -24.34
C LYS A 147 17.41 43.23 -23.93
N LEU A 148 16.76 43.29 -22.77
CA LEU A 148 16.16 44.52 -22.27
C LEU A 148 17.20 45.44 -21.60
N GLY A 149 18.46 45.01 -21.42
CA GLY A 149 19.52 45.79 -20.84
C GLY A 149 19.28 46.19 -19.37
N LEU A 150 18.48 45.41 -18.65
CA LEU A 150 18.13 45.65 -17.25
C LEU A 150 19.35 45.35 -16.34
N THR A 151 19.50 46.18 -15.31
CA THR A 151 20.47 45.94 -14.26
C THR A 151 20.00 44.81 -13.32
N GLU A 152 20.93 44.13 -12.61
CA GLU A 152 20.59 43.09 -11.64
C GLU A 152 19.57 43.52 -10.59
N GLN A 153 19.62 44.79 -10.15
CA GLN A 153 18.65 45.37 -9.21
C GLN A 153 17.25 45.50 -9.82
N GLN A 154 17.17 45.85 -11.11
CA GLN A 154 15.90 45.92 -11.82
C GLN A 154 15.34 44.54 -12.11
N LEU A 155 16.21 43.56 -12.34
CA LEU A 155 15.87 42.14 -12.50
C LEU A 155 15.23 41.57 -11.22
N GLN A 156 15.82 41.82 -10.05
CA GLN A 156 15.28 41.38 -8.76
C GLN A 156 13.91 42.05 -8.46
N SER A 157 13.65 43.26 -8.98
CA SER A 157 12.38 43.90 -8.78
C SER A 157 11.26 43.41 -9.72
N ILE A 158 11.62 42.78 -10.86
CA ILE A 158 10.67 42.28 -11.87
C ILE A 158 10.38 40.77 -11.67
N THR A 159 11.32 40.01 -11.09
CA THR A 159 11.10 38.62 -10.70
C THR A 159 10.63 38.59 -9.25
N PRO A 160 9.31 38.59 -8.97
CA PRO A 160 8.84 38.47 -7.61
C PRO A 160 9.23 37.10 -7.07
N ASN A 161 10.00 37.12 -5.96
CA ASN A 161 10.26 35.91 -5.21
C ASN A 161 9.00 35.62 -4.40
N PHE A 162 8.16 34.71 -4.88
CA PHE A 162 7.00 34.26 -4.13
C PHE A 162 7.46 33.22 -3.11
N GLU A 163 7.55 33.62 -1.86
CA GLU A 163 7.64 32.68 -0.75
C GLU A 163 6.21 32.25 -0.41
N PHE A 164 5.92 30.97 -0.54
CA PHE A 164 4.64 30.40 -0.19
C PHE A 164 4.74 29.77 1.19
N ASP A 165 4.14 30.40 2.18
CA ASP A 165 3.91 29.81 3.48
C ASP A 165 2.52 29.19 3.49
N ILE A 166 2.46 27.91 3.83
CA ILE A 166 1.19 27.19 4.00
C ILE A 166 0.86 27.20 5.49
N GLU A 167 -0.01 28.13 5.91
CA GLU A 167 -0.56 28.11 7.26
C GLU A 167 -1.85 27.30 7.31
N GLN A 168 -1.96 26.51 8.37
CA GLN A 168 -3.13 25.69 8.61
C GLN A 168 -4.12 26.46 9.48
N THR A 169 -5.39 26.47 9.09
CA THR A 169 -6.46 27.16 9.84
C THR A 169 -6.94 26.40 11.06
N GLU A 170 -6.63 25.11 11.16
CA GLU A 170 -7.00 24.26 12.30
C GLU A 170 -5.75 23.62 12.93
N GLU A 171 -5.70 23.54 14.28
CA GLU A 171 -4.63 22.85 15.03
C GLU A 171 -4.52 21.35 14.67
N LYS A 172 -5.57 20.78 14.07
CA LYS A 172 -5.63 19.39 13.62
C LYS A 172 -5.55 19.32 12.11
N SER A 173 -4.35 19.35 11.58
CA SER A 173 -4.15 19.10 10.17
C SER A 173 -3.92 17.63 9.88
N ALA A 174 -4.46 17.19 8.76
CA ALA A 174 -4.16 15.89 8.20
C ALA A 174 -2.73 15.89 7.59
N SER A 175 -1.71 16.02 8.46
CA SER A 175 -0.31 16.04 8.07
C SER A 175 0.27 14.63 8.11
N GLY A 176 -0.11 13.78 7.17
CA GLY A 176 0.48 12.44 7.07
C GLY A 176 1.02 12.19 5.67
N ASN A 177 2.16 11.53 5.57
CA ASN A 177 2.65 11.09 4.27
C ASN A 177 1.73 10.01 3.70
N ILE A 178 1.04 10.34 2.59
CA ILE A 178 0.07 9.45 1.92
C ILE A 178 0.72 8.11 1.54
N LEU A 179 1.99 8.12 1.11
CA LEU A 179 2.70 6.90 0.72
C LEU A 179 2.91 5.97 1.93
N VAL A 180 3.35 6.51 3.07
CA VAL A 180 3.51 5.74 4.31
C VAL A 180 2.17 5.15 4.77
N MET A 181 1.10 5.94 4.71
CA MET A 181 -0.25 5.48 5.04
C MET A 181 -0.71 4.35 4.12
N MET A 182 -0.46 4.48 2.82
CA MET A 182 -0.82 3.49 1.82
C MET A 182 -0.06 2.17 2.03
N LEU A 183 1.25 2.24 2.28
CA LEU A 183 2.06 1.06 2.58
C LEU A 183 1.61 0.39 3.89
N MET A 184 1.38 1.16 4.95
CA MET A 184 0.86 0.65 6.22
C MET A 184 -0.49 -0.05 6.05
N SER A 185 -1.39 0.49 5.21
CA SER A 185 -2.68 -0.12 4.89
C SER A 185 -2.54 -1.48 4.22
N ILE A 186 -1.69 -1.55 3.21
CA ILE A 186 -1.45 -2.79 2.46
C ILE A 186 -0.90 -3.86 3.40
N VAL A 187 0.07 -3.51 4.24
CA VAL A 187 0.66 -4.45 5.21
C VAL A 187 -0.38 -4.93 6.23
N LEU A 188 -1.18 -4.02 6.79
CA LEU A 188 -2.26 -4.37 7.72
C LEU A 188 -3.32 -5.27 7.07
N PHE A 189 -3.78 -4.90 5.87
CA PHE A 189 -4.75 -5.70 5.14
C PHE A 189 -4.23 -7.11 4.87
N TYR A 190 -3.00 -7.19 4.32
CA TYR A 190 -2.38 -8.48 4.04
C TYR A 190 -2.26 -9.32 5.33
N ALA A 191 -1.74 -8.73 6.41
CA ALA A 191 -1.52 -9.44 7.65
C ALA A 191 -2.85 -9.94 8.28
N ILE A 192 -3.87 -9.08 8.33
CA ILE A 192 -5.18 -9.46 8.89
C ILE A 192 -5.86 -10.51 8.00
N TYR A 193 -5.97 -10.24 6.69
CA TYR A 193 -6.67 -11.10 5.74
C TYR A 193 -6.01 -12.48 5.63
N PHE A 194 -4.70 -12.51 5.36
CA PHE A 194 -3.98 -13.76 5.14
C PHE A 194 -3.91 -14.63 6.40
N CYS A 195 -3.58 -14.02 7.55
CA CYS A 195 -3.52 -14.77 8.81
C CYS A 195 -4.89 -15.28 9.24
N ALA A 196 -5.93 -14.48 9.10
CA ALA A 196 -7.29 -14.89 9.44
C ALA A 196 -7.79 -16.04 8.53
N TYR A 197 -7.51 -15.98 7.22
CA TYR A 197 -7.82 -17.05 6.28
C TYR A 197 -7.18 -18.39 6.66
N GLN A 198 -5.97 -18.38 7.23
CA GLN A 198 -5.28 -19.58 7.67
C GLN A 198 -6.05 -20.33 8.78
N VAL A 199 -6.86 -19.63 9.57
CA VAL A 199 -7.72 -20.26 10.59
C VAL A 199 -8.77 -21.13 9.92
N SER A 200 -9.47 -20.61 8.90
CA SER A 200 -10.43 -21.40 8.11
C SER A 200 -9.78 -22.61 7.45
N SER A 201 -8.65 -22.38 6.78
CA SER A 201 -7.89 -23.45 6.12
C SER A 201 -7.46 -24.55 7.10
N SER A 202 -6.95 -24.17 8.28
CA SER A 202 -6.55 -25.12 9.32
C SER A 202 -7.73 -25.96 9.83
N ILE A 203 -8.88 -25.32 10.10
CA ILE A 203 -10.08 -26.02 10.58
C ILE A 203 -10.61 -26.97 9.52
N THR A 204 -10.72 -26.51 8.27
CA THR A 204 -11.24 -27.38 7.18
C THR A 204 -10.33 -28.55 6.90
N THR A 205 -9.00 -28.36 6.92
CA THR A 205 -8.03 -29.45 6.71
C THR A 205 -8.17 -30.54 7.78
N GLU A 206 -8.30 -30.16 9.05
CA GLU A 206 -8.48 -31.13 10.14
C GLU A 206 -9.84 -31.81 10.09
N LYS A 207 -10.89 -31.10 9.67
CA LYS A 207 -12.22 -31.69 9.48
C LYS A 207 -12.20 -32.72 8.35
N THR A 208 -11.63 -32.36 7.19
CA THR A 208 -11.59 -33.25 6.01
C THR A 208 -10.68 -34.48 6.23
N SER A 209 -9.61 -34.34 7.00
CA SER A 209 -8.73 -35.46 7.40
C SER A 209 -9.25 -36.27 8.59
N LYS A 210 -10.43 -35.94 9.15
CA LYS A 210 -11.04 -36.55 10.34
C LYS A 210 -10.21 -36.42 11.63
N ILE A 211 -9.09 -35.73 11.63
CA ILE A 211 -8.28 -35.44 12.82
C ILE A 211 -9.11 -34.76 13.91
N ILE A 212 -10.10 -34.00 13.48
CA ILE A 212 -10.97 -33.25 14.39
C ILE A 212 -11.76 -34.15 15.34
N GLU A 213 -12.10 -35.39 14.95
CA GLU A 213 -12.80 -36.35 15.81
C GLU A 213 -11.97 -36.68 17.05
N THR A 214 -10.66 -36.93 16.88
CA THR A 214 -9.75 -37.15 17.99
C THR A 214 -9.54 -35.88 18.83
N LEU A 215 -9.51 -34.72 18.22
CA LEU A 215 -9.35 -33.46 18.95
C LEU A 215 -10.57 -33.15 19.84
N VAL A 216 -11.80 -33.35 19.34
CA VAL A 216 -13.03 -33.04 20.08
C VAL A 216 -13.23 -34.03 21.24
N THR A 217 -12.75 -35.29 21.15
CA THR A 217 -12.76 -36.24 22.29
C THR A 217 -11.72 -35.87 23.37
N SER A 218 -10.66 -35.13 22.99
CA SER A 218 -9.58 -34.77 23.91
C SER A 218 -9.76 -33.39 24.54
N THR A 219 -10.48 -32.45 23.88
CA THR A 219 -10.66 -31.08 24.38
C THR A 219 -11.93 -30.43 23.83
N SER A 220 -12.37 -29.34 24.47
CA SER A 220 -13.62 -28.66 24.05
C SER A 220 -13.47 -27.92 22.72
N PRO A 221 -14.55 -27.83 21.91
CA PRO A 221 -14.60 -27.05 20.68
C PRO A 221 -14.16 -25.58 20.87
N LYS A 222 -14.54 -24.99 22.00
CA LYS A 222 -14.10 -23.64 22.38
C LYS A 222 -12.58 -23.53 22.48
N THR A 223 -11.94 -24.51 23.13
CA THR A 223 -10.48 -24.56 23.31
C THR A 223 -9.77 -24.69 21.96
N ILE A 224 -10.33 -25.48 21.04
CA ILE A 224 -9.75 -25.66 19.70
C ILE A 224 -9.83 -24.34 18.92
N VAL A 225 -11.00 -23.71 18.81
CA VAL A 225 -11.17 -22.45 18.08
C VAL A 225 -10.26 -21.36 18.63
N LEU A 226 -10.29 -21.12 19.94
CA LEU A 226 -9.49 -20.06 20.56
C LEU A 226 -7.98 -20.36 20.46
N GLY A 227 -7.58 -21.61 20.70
CA GLY A 227 -6.18 -22.00 20.61
C GLY A 227 -5.61 -21.86 19.21
N LYS A 228 -6.36 -22.24 18.18
CA LYS A 228 -5.98 -22.03 16.79
C LYS A 228 -5.92 -20.57 16.42
N THR A 229 -6.97 -19.81 16.75
CA THR A 229 -7.00 -18.37 16.48
C THR A 229 -5.80 -17.67 17.12
N ILE A 230 -5.51 -17.92 18.40
CA ILE A 230 -4.36 -17.31 19.08
C ILE A 230 -3.03 -17.81 18.47
N GLY A 231 -2.88 -19.11 18.21
CA GLY A 231 -1.65 -19.67 17.67
C GLY A 231 -1.29 -19.12 16.30
N ILE A 232 -2.26 -19.06 15.39
CA ILE A 232 -2.06 -18.49 14.05
C ILE A 232 -1.80 -16.97 14.14
N GLY A 233 -2.49 -16.26 15.04
CA GLY A 233 -2.27 -14.83 15.26
C GLY A 233 -0.87 -14.49 15.74
N LEU A 234 -0.31 -15.29 16.65
CA LEU A 234 1.07 -15.10 17.12
C LEU A 234 2.10 -15.30 16.01
N VAL A 235 1.88 -16.29 15.14
CA VAL A 235 2.74 -16.49 13.95
C VAL A 235 2.58 -15.33 12.98
N GLY A 236 1.35 -14.83 12.78
CA GLY A 236 1.08 -13.64 11.94
C GLY A 236 1.75 -12.37 12.46
N LEU A 237 1.72 -12.14 13.78
CA LEU A 237 2.47 -11.04 14.41
C LEU A 237 3.98 -11.15 14.16
N ALA A 238 4.54 -12.34 14.34
CA ALA A 238 5.96 -12.59 14.09
C ALA A 238 6.29 -12.33 12.60
N GLN A 239 5.42 -12.75 11.67
CA GLN A 239 5.58 -12.49 10.24
C GLN A 239 5.49 -10.99 9.93
N MET A 240 4.57 -10.25 10.54
CA MET A 240 4.44 -8.80 10.35
C MET A 240 5.70 -8.07 10.83
N ILE A 241 6.24 -8.44 12.01
CA ILE A 241 7.50 -7.88 12.52
C ILE A 241 8.63 -8.17 11.54
N LEU A 242 8.70 -9.37 10.99
CA LEU A 242 9.72 -9.77 10.01
C LEU A 242 9.62 -8.94 8.71
N ILE A 243 8.41 -8.72 8.21
CA ILE A 243 8.15 -7.89 7.02
C ILE A 243 8.61 -6.45 7.26
N VAL A 244 8.21 -5.85 8.37
CA VAL A 244 8.59 -4.46 8.71
C VAL A 244 10.10 -4.36 8.89
N ALA A 245 10.73 -5.28 9.62
CA ALA A 245 12.18 -5.29 9.81
C ALA A 245 12.93 -5.42 8.47
N THR A 246 12.49 -6.33 7.60
CA THR A 246 13.09 -6.50 6.27
C THR A 246 12.91 -5.25 5.42
N SER A 247 11.75 -4.60 5.47
CA SER A 247 11.50 -3.35 4.73
C SER A 247 12.43 -2.22 5.18
N LEU A 248 12.60 -2.04 6.51
CA LEU A 248 13.49 -1.01 7.07
C LEU A 248 14.97 -1.28 6.73
N ILE A 249 15.40 -2.54 6.84
CA ILE A 249 16.76 -2.94 6.50
C ILE A 249 17.02 -2.71 5.00
N SER A 250 16.09 -3.15 4.14
CA SER A 250 16.21 -2.99 2.69
C SER A 250 16.24 -1.52 2.28
N ALA A 251 15.35 -0.70 2.85
CA ALA A 251 15.33 0.74 2.60
C ALA A 251 16.67 1.40 2.96
N LYS A 252 17.21 1.07 4.15
CA LYS A 252 18.50 1.62 4.60
C LYS A 252 19.69 1.15 3.75
N THR A 253 19.61 -0.06 3.17
CA THR A 253 20.73 -0.66 2.44
C THR A 253 20.76 -0.26 0.98
N PHE A 254 19.60 -0.14 0.33
CA PHE A 254 19.49 0.01 -1.13
C PHE A 254 19.10 1.40 -1.59
N LEU A 255 18.49 2.24 -0.72
CA LEU A 255 18.18 3.61 -1.08
C LEU A 255 19.38 4.55 -0.77
N GLU A 256 19.57 5.55 -1.61
CA GLU A 256 20.56 6.60 -1.40
C GLU A 256 20.21 7.42 -0.14
N PRO A 257 21.23 7.91 0.61
CA PRO A 257 21.00 8.76 1.77
C PRO A 257 20.13 9.98 1.40
N GLY A 258 19.07 10.21 2.18
CA GLY A 258 18.12 11.32 1.95
C GLY A 258 16.91 10.98 1.07
N VAL A 259 16.96 9.94 0.23
CA VAL A 259 15.78 9.51 -0.56
C VAL A 259 14.68 9.00 0.36
N LEU A 260 15.04 8.28 1.42
CA LEU A 260 14.06 7.81 2.40
C LEU A 260 13.34 8.98 3.08
N ASP A 261 14.08 10.02 3.45
CA ASP A 261 13.55 11.20 4.14
C ASP A 261 12.73 12.09 3.21
N SER A 262 13.10 12.17 1.92
CA SER A 262 12.38 12.97 0.92
C SER A 262 11.09 12.29 0.42
N VAL A 263 11.08 10.95 0.33
CA VAL A 263 9.93 10.18 -0.19
C VAL A 263 9.02 9.70 0.94
N LEU A 264 9.61 9.29 2.07
CA LEU A 264 8.91 8.81 3.25
C LEU A 264 9.15 9.79 4.40
N ASP A 265 8.30 10.82 4.50
CA ASP A 265 8.27 11.64 5.70
C ASP A 265 7.81 10.79 6.89
N MET A 266 8.78 10.42 7.74
CA MET A 266 8.56 9.58 8.93
C MET A 266 8.25 10.39 10.19
N SER A 267 8.11 11.71 10.09
CA SER A 267 7.89 12.61 11.23
C SER A 267 6.66 12.24 12.06
N ASN A 268 5.62 11.74 11.41
CA ASN A 268 4.37 11.31 12.06
C ASN A 268 4.36 9.83 12.49
N VAL A 269 5.44 9.08 12.26
CA VAL A 269 5.56 7.69 12.70
C VAL A 269 6.07 7.64 14.13
N THR A 270 5.15 7.81 15.07
CA THR A 270 5.44 7.81 16.50
C THR A 270 5.40 6.41 17.12
N PRO A 271 6.07 6.14 18.24
CA PRO A 271 5.91 4.90 19.00
C PRO A 271 4.45 4.62 19.38
N TYR A 272 3.67 5.65 19.66
CA TYR A 272 2.24 5.55 19.94
C TYR A 272 1.47 4.97 18.73
N LEU A 273 1.74 5.47 17.53
CA LEU A 273 1.15 4.93 16.30
C LEU A 273 1.50 3.45 16.12
N GLY A 274 2.77 3.06 16.36
CA GLY A 274 3.21 1.67 16.28
C GLY A 274 2.45 0.75 17.25
N ILE A 275 2.31 1.15 18.50
CA ILE A 275 1.56 0.40 19.51
C ILE A 275 0.08 0.29 19.14
N MET A 276 -0.55 1.39 18.72
CA MET A 276 -1.96 1.38 18.33
C MET A 276 -2.20 0.53 17.08
N THR A 277 -1.31 0.61 16.08
CA THR A 277 -1.35 -0.25 14.89
C THR A 277 -1.27 -1.73 15.27
N ALA A 278 -0.40 -2.10 16.21
CA ALA A 278 -0.32 -3.48 16.71
C ALA A 278 -1.60 -3.91 17.44
N ILE A 279 -2.19 -3.04 18.25
CA ILE A 279 -3.47 -3.31 18.95
C ILE A 279 -4.59 -3.52 17.92
N TYR A 280 -4.73 -2.62 16.93
CA TYR A 280 -5.74 -2.74 15.88
C TYR A 280 -5.51 -3.95 14.97
N PHE A 281 -4.25 -4.32 14.72
CA PHE A 281 -3.92 -5.57 14.05
C PHE A 281 -4.45 -6.78 14.85
N ILE A 282 -4.13 -6.88 16.14
CA ILE A 282 -4.54 -8.00 16.99
C ILE A 282 -6.07 -8.11 17.05
N LEU A 283 -6.74 -7.00 17.31
CA LEU A 283 -8.20 -6.99 17.43
C LEU A 283 -8.88 -7.26 16.08
N GLY A 284 -8.42 -6.63 15.01
CA GLY A 284 -8.92 -6.87 13.66
C GLY A 284 -8.69 -8.31 13.22
N TYR A 285 -7.49 -8.83 13.45
CA TYR A 285 -7.20 -10.24 13.20
C TYR A 285 -8.16 -11.16 13.96
N LEU A 286 -8.38 -10.94 15.26
CA LEU A 286 -9.30 -11.76 16.07
C LEU A 286 -10.73 -11.72 15.52
N ALA A 287 -11.22 -10.55 15.13
CA ALA A 287 -12.56 -10.41 14.55
C ALA A 287 -12.70 -11.24 13.26
N TYR A 288 -11.78 -11.06 12.32
CA TYR A 288 -11.81 -11.78 11.03
C TYR A 288 -11.50 -13.27 11.20
N ALA A 289 -10.57 -13.65 12.07
CA ALA A 289 -10.22 -15.03 12.33
C ALA A 289 -11.39 -15.85 12.89
N LEU A 290 -12.20 -15.25 13.75
CA LEU A 290 -13.41 -15.89 14.27
C LEU A 290 -14.50 -16.04 13.20
N LEU A 291 -14.64 -15.06 12.30
CA LEU A 291 -15.52 -15.19 11.12
C LEU A 291 -15.02 -16.31 10.19
N TYR A 292 -13.74 -16.40 9.95
CA TYR A 292 -13.13 -17.47 9.16
C TYR A 292 -13.18 -18.83 9.87
N ALA A 293 -13.13 -18.88 11.19
CA ALA A 293 -13.35 -20.11 11.96
C ALA A 293 -14.78 -20.63 11.77
N LEU A 294 -15.76 -19.71 11.77
CA LEU A 294 -17.15 -20.03 11.50
C LEU A 294 -17.30 -20.62 10.09
N THR A 295 -16.86 -19.91 9.05
CA THR A 295 -17.00 -20.36 7.66
C THR A 295 -16.24 -21.66 7.40
N GLY A 296 -15.01 -21.82 7.91
CA GLY A 296 -14.23 -23.04 7.79
C GLY A 296 -14.87 -24.26 8.42
N SER A 297 -15.63 -24.07 9.53
CA SER A 297 -16.35 -25.18 10.17
C SER A 297 -17.52 -25.71 9.36
N THR A 298 -18.10 -24.90 8.47
CA THR A 298 -19.25 -25.28 7.63
C THR A 298 -18.86 -26.05 6.36
N VAL A 299 -17.56 -26.09 6.05
CA VAL A 299 -17.03 -26.74 4.84
C VAL A 299 -16.71 -28.20 5.13
N SER A 300 -17.04 -29.08 4.18
CA SER A 300 -16.74 -30.52 4.25
C SER A 300 -15.74 -31.00 3.20
N LYS A 301 -15.43 -30.16 2.19
CA LYS A 301 -14.46 -30.45 1.12
C LYS A 301 -13.49 -29.28 0.95
N PRO A 302 -12.19 -29.52 0.73
CA PRO A 302 -11.22 -28.44 0.52
C PRO A 302 -11.57 -27.49 -0.62
N GLU A 303 -12.20 -27.99 -1.69
CA GLU A 303 -12.59 -27.21 -2.86
C GLU A 303 -13.63 -26.12 -2.53
N ASP A 304 -14.41 -26.32 -1.48
CA ASP A 304 -15.47 -25.39 -1.07
C ASP A 304 -14.97 -24.26 -0.17
N ILE A 305 -13.71 -24.30 0.30
CA ILE A 305 -13.13 -23.28 1.22
C ILE A 305 -13.26 -21.88 0.63
N GLN A 306 -12.87 -21.71 -0.64
CA GLN A 306 -12.89 -20.40 -1.30
C GLN A 306 -14.29 -19.79 -1.33
N SER A 307 -15.29 -20.58 -1.72
CA SER A 307 -16.66 -20.11 -1.82
C SER A 307 -17.30 -19.84 -0.45
N ALA A 308 -16.97 -20.62 0.58
CA ALA A 308 -17.47 -20.41 1.94
C ALA A 308 -16.84 -19.16 2.60
N ASN A 309 -15.59 -18.88 2.28
CA ASN A 309 -14.86 -17.74 2.82
C ASN A 309 -15.13 -16.42 2.07
N SER A 310 -15.73 -16.49 0.87
CA SER A 310 -15.98 -15.33 0.01
C SER A 310 -16.73 -14.17 0.72
N PRO A 311 -17.78 -14.38 1.54
CA PRO A 311 -18.44 -13.28 2.23
C PRO A 311 -17.52 -12.55 3.20
N VAL A 312 -16.67 -13.27 3.93
CA VAL A 312 -15.71 -12.67 4.88
C VAL A 312 -14.62 -11.93 4.12
N ALA A 313 -14.16 -12.49 3.00
CA ALA A 313 -13.19 -11.84 2.11
C ALA A 313 -13.73 -10.50 1.58
N ILE A 314 -14.98 -10.48 1.12
CA ILE A 314 -15.63 -9.25 0.62
C ILE A 314 -15.70 -8.19 1.73
N LEU A 315 -16.07 -8.58 2.96
CA LEU A 315 -16.07 -7.64 4.10
C LEU A 315 -14.69 -7.04 4.38
N ALA A 316 -13.63 -7.86 4.31
CA ALA A 316 -12.26 -7.39 4.48
C ALA A 316 -11.84 -6.41 3.38
N VAL A 317 -12.17 -6.73 2.13
CA VAL A 317 -11.90 -5.88 0.96
C VAL A 317 -12.65 -4.54 1.07
N ILE A 318 -13.93 -4.56 1.47
CA ILE A 318 -14.70 -3.33 1.72
C ILE A 318 -14.04 -2.49 2.81
N GLY A 319 -13.62 -3.11 3.93
CA GLY A 319 -12.92 -2.41 5.01
C GLY A 319 -11.61 -1.76 4.55
N PHE A 320 -10.86 -2.46 3.71
CA PHE A 320 -9.63 -1.94 3.11
C PHE A 320 -9.89 -0.75 2.17
N TYR A 321 -10.84 -0.88 1.24
CA TYR A 321 -11.16 0.24 0.33
C TYR A 321 -11.78 1.43 1.04
N LEU A 322 -12.54 1.21 2.13
CA LEU A 322 -13.00 2.31 2.99
C LEU A 322 -11.82 3.05 3.61
N SER A 323 -10.77 2.36 4.04
CA SER A 323 -9.57 3.04 4.57
C SER A 323 -8.89 3.87 3.51
N TYR A 324 -8.77 3.37 2.29
CA TYR A 324 -8.20 4.10 1.15
C TYR A 324 -9.02 5.34 0.79
N PHE A 325 -10.34 5.19 0.71
CA PHE A 325 -11.25 6.32 0.43
C PHE A 325 -11.20 7.39 1.52
N THR A 326 -11.17 6.98 2.80
CA THR A 326 -11.10 7.91 3.93
C THR A 326 -9.74 8.60 4.04
N MET A 327 -8.67 7.99 3.53
CA MET A 327 -7.35 8.60 3.43
C MET A 327 -7.36 9.79 2.46
N MET A 328 -8.09 9.68 1.34
CA MET A 328 -8.24 10.77 0.38
C MET A 328 -9.12 11.92 0.88
N ASN A 329 -10.02 11.65 1.86
CA ASN A 329 -10.94 12.62 2.44
C ASN A 329 -10.89 12.57 3.98
N PRO A 330 -9.77 12.99 4.60
CA PRO A 330 -9.48 12.70 6.00
C PRO A 330 -10.42 13.38 6.99
N THR A 331 -10.98 14.55 6.67
CA THR A 331 -11.90 15.33 7.51
C THR A 331 -13.37 14.96 7.31
N SER A 332 -13.67 14.02 6.42
CA SER A 332 -15.05 13.63 6.10
C SER A 332 -15.73 12.91 7.28
N LYS A 333 -17.05 13.06 7.39
CA LYS A 333 -17.88 12.29 8.35
C LYS A 333 -17.77 10.77 8.11
N LEU A 334 -17.52 10.37 6.86
CA LEU A 334 -17.31 8.97 6.51
C LEU A 334 -16.03 8.42 7.15
N ASN A 335 -14.96 9.22 7.24
CA ASN A 335 -13.74 8.83 7.92
C ASN A 335 -13.99 8.52 9.41
N LEU A 336 -14.73 9.38 10.10
CA LEU A 336 -15.11 9.13 11.50
C LEU A 336 -15.92 7.83 11.63
N PHE A 337 -16.97 7.66 10.81
CA PHE A 337 -17.79 6.46 10.82
C PHE A 337 -16.96 5.19 10.55
N ALA A 338 -16.17 5.18 9.48
CA ALA A 338 -15.36 4.02 9.08
C ALA A 338 -14.31 3.64 10.13
N SER A 339 -13.76 4.63 10.87
CA SER A 339 -12.80 4.39 11.95
C SER A 339 -13.43 3.85 13.24
N LEU A 340 -14.74 4.02 13.43
CA LEU A 340 -15.49 3.46 14.56
C LEU A 340 -16.17 2.13 14.20
N PHE A 341 -16.48 1.90 12.91
CA PHE A 341 -17.17 0.69 12.49
C PHE A 341 -16.24 -0.53 12.61
N PRO A 342 -16.65 -1.62 13.33
CA PRO A 342 -15.74 -2.68 13.78
C PRO A 342 -15.09 -3.47 12.64
N ILE A 343 -15.71 -3.54 11.45
CA ILE A 343 -15.15 -4.25 10.30
C ILE A 343 -14.03 -3.43 9.63
N SER A 344 -14.18 -2.10 9.56
CA SER A 344 -13.21 -1.20 8.92
C SER A 344 -12.26 -0.52 9.89
N SER A 345 -12.61 -0.41 11.17
CA SER A 345 -11.80 0.27 12.17
C SER A 345 -10.34 -0.23 12.27
N PRO A 346 -10.02 -1.52 12.11
CA PRO A 346 -8.65 -2.00 12.12
C PRO A 346 -7.78 -1.41 11.00
N PHE A 347 -8.42 -1.02 9.90
CA PHE A 347 -7.73 -0.43 8.75
C PHE A 347 -7.77 1.11 8.79
N CYS A 348 -8.86 1.71 9.28
CA CYS A 348 -9.10 3.15 9.21
C CYS A 348 -8.55 3.93 10.42
N MET A 349 -8.64 3.39 11.64
CA MET A 349 -8.23 4.13 12.83
C MET A 349 -6.72 4.40 12.91
N PRO A 350 -5.81 3.46 12.55
CA PRO A 350 -4.39 3.76 12.50
C PRO A 350 -4.05 4.98 11.61
N PHE A 351 -4.79 5.17 10.51
CA PHE A 351 -4.64 6.36 9.66
C PHE A 351 -5.07 7.64 10.35
N ARG A 352 -6.24 7.61 11.00
CA ARG A 352 -6.70 8.79 11.74
C ARG A 352 -5.74 9.20 12.84
N ILE A 353 -5.11 8.21 13.49
CA ILE A 353 -4.06 8.46 14.49
C ILE A 353 -2.85 9.11 13.84
N MET A 354 -2.36 8.56 12.71
CA MET A 354 -1.20 9.09 12.00
C MET A 354 -1.43 10.52 11.49
N MET A 355 -2.65 10.83 11.06
CA MET A 355 -3.04 12.17 10.60
C MET A 355 -3.30 13.16 11.75
N GLY A 356 -3.16 12.76 13.01
CA GLY A 356 -3.50 13.62 14.15
C GLY A 356 -5.00 13.91 14.33
N LEU A 357 -5.88 13.25 13.57
CA LEU A 357 -7.33 13.49 13.56
C LEU A 357 -8.10 12.64 14.58
N ALA A 358 -7.46 11.66 15.21
CA ALA A 358 -8.06 10.81 16.23
C ALA A 358 -7.82 11.35 17.63
N ASN A 359 -8.90 11.67 18.34
CA ASN A 359 -8.81 11.97 19.77
C ASN A 359 -8.69 10.66 20.57
N SER A 360 -8.14 10.72 21.78
CA SER A 360 -8.07 9.56 22.68
C SER A 360 -9.45 8.95 22.92
N THR A 361 -10.50 9.74 22.98
CA THR A 361 -11.89 9.29 23.10
C THR A 361 -12.33 8.45 21.89
N ASP A 362 -12.01 8.88 20.67
CA ASP A 362 -12.35 8.15 19.43
C ASP A 362 -11.69 6.77 19.44
N VAL A 363 -10.41 6.72 19.84
CA VAL A 363 -9.63 5.47 19.92
C VAL A 363 -10.23 4.51 20.94
N ILE A 364 -10.56 5.00 22.16
CA ILE A 364 -11.15 4.19 23.21
C ILE A 364 -12.52 3.65 22.77
N ILE A 365 -13.37 4.49 22.19
CA ILE A 365 -14.69 4.08 21.70
C ILE A 365 -14.55 3.02 20.62
N SER A 366 -13.65 3.23 19.64
CA SER A 366 -13.40 2.28 18.55
C SER A 366 -12.94 0.92 19.08
N ILE A 367 -11.98 0.90 20.01
CA ILE A 367 -11.50 -0.33 20.66
C ILE A 367 -12.65 -1.01 21.43
N ALA A 368 -13.43 -0.26 22.18
CA ALA A 368 -14.55 -0.81 22.96
C ALA A 368 -15.59 -1.47 22.03
N ILE A 369 -16.00 -0.80 20.95
CA ILE A 369 -16.93 -1.34 19.94
C ILE A 369 -16.34 -2.60 19.31
N LEU A 370 -15.07 -2.58 18.93
CA LEU A 370 -14.39 -3.71 18.30
C LEU A 370 -14.30 -4.91 19.25
N VAL A 371 -13.96 -4.70 20.52
CA VAL A 371 -13.91 -5.76 21.54
C VAL A 371 -15.30 -6.37 21.78
N VAL A 372 -16.34 -5.54 21.93
CA VAL A 372 -17.73 -6.04 22.06
C VAL A 372 -18.12 -6.88 20.84
N THR A 373 -17.79 -6.40 19.64
CA THR A 373 -18.05 -7.12 18.40
C THR A 373 -17.32 -8.47 18.36
N ILE A 374 -16.05 -8.51 18.76
CA ILE A 374 -15.27 -9.76 18.85
C ILE A 374 -15.93 -10.75 19.81
N ILE A 375 -16.40 -10.29 20.99
CA ILE A 375 -17.07 -11.16 21.96
C ILE A 375 -18.37 -11.75 21.38
N VAL A 376 -19.15 -10.93 20.64
CA VAL A 376 -20.37 -11.39 19.99
C VAL A 376 -20.05 -12.42 18.90
N ILE A 377 -19.09 -12.10 18.02
CA ILE A 377 -18.67 -13.01 16.95
C ILE A 377 -18.11 -14.31 17.54
N ALA A 378 -17.31 -14.25 18.60
CA ALA A 378 -16.76 -15.41 19.28
C ALA A 378 -17.86 -16.36 19.81
N LYS A 379 -18.87 -15.81 20.47
CA LYS A 379 -20.01 -16.61 20.97
C LYS A 379 -20.75 -17.32 19.83
N VAL A 380 -20.99 -16.61 18.73
CA VAL A 380 -21.66 -17.16 17.55
C VAL A 380 -20.80 -18.21 16.87
N ALA A 381 -19.53 -17.88 16.60
CA ALA A 381 -18.58 -18.77 15.94
C ALA A 381 -18.34 -20.05 16.72
N ILE A 382 -18.15 -19.98 18.03
CA ILE A 382 -17.94 -21.17 18.86
C ILE A 382 -19.18 -22.07 18.86
N LYS A 383 -20.38 -21.49 18.96
CA LYS A 383 -21.63 -22.26 18.95
C LYS A 383 -21.82 -22.98 17.61
N ILE A 384 -21.66 -22.26 16.50
CA ILE A 384 -21.79 -22.85 15.15
C ILE A 384 -20.69 -23.87 14.92
N TYR A 385 -19.44 -23.58 15.30
CA TYR A 385 -18.33 -24.51 15.19
C TYR A 385 -18.62 -25.82 15.93
N SER A 386 -19.12 -25.77 17.17
CA SER A 386 -19.46 -26.93 17.98
C SER A 386 -20.48 -27.84 17.27
N ASN A 387 -21.48 -27.25 16.61
CA ASN A 387 -22.55 -28.01 15.95
C ASN A 387 -22.13 -28.48 14.52
N ALA A 388 -21.30 -27.71 13.83
CA ALA A 388 -20.92 -27.95 12.45
C ALA A 388 -19.72 -28.88 12.28
N ILE A 389 -18.86 -28.96 13.29
CA ILE A 389 -17.55 -29.61 13.16
C ILE A 389 -17.66 -31.12 12.93
N LEU A 390 -18.66 -31.79 13.50
CA LEU A 390 -18.93 -33.21 13.32
C LEU A 390 -19.91 -33.50 12.18
N ASN A 391 -20.38 -32.48 11.47
CA ASN A 391 -21.30 -32.66 10.36
C ASN A 391 -20.51 -32.85 9.05
N TYR A 392 -20.45 -34.08 8.57
CA TYR A 392 -19.81 -34.51 7.32
C TYR A 392 -20.85 -34.70 6.23
N GLY A 393 -21.49 -33.68 5.79
CA GLY A 393 -22.52 -33.76 4.77
C GLY A 393 -22.28 -32.84 3.60
N THR A 394 -23.35 -32.31 3.08
CA THR A 394 -23.37 -31.28 2.05
C THR A 394 -22.93 -29.93 2.61
N LYS A 395 -22.47 -29.06 1.73
CA LYS A 395 -22.18 -27.66 2.03
C LYS A 395 -23.36 -26.99 2.73
N MET A 396 -23.12 -26.40 3.89
CA MET A 396 -24.18 -25.72 4.63
C MET A 396 -24.50 -24.35 4.02
N ASN A 397 -25.78 -24.08 3.84
CA ASN A 397 -26.27 -22.77 3.43
C ASN A 397 -26.46 -21.86 4.65
N ILE A 398 -26.60 -20.55 4.42
CA ILE A 398 -26.83 -19.55 5.48
C ILE A 398 -28.06 -19.91 6.35
N LYS A 399 -29.10 -20.48 5.73
CA LYS A 399 -30.30 -20.95 6.45
C LYS A 399 -29.99 -22.08 7.43
N ASP A 400 -29.13 -23.00 7.05
CA ASP A 400 -28.70 -24.13 7.90
C ASP A 400 -27.86 -23.62 9.08
N ILE A 401 -27.01 -22.64 8.85
CA ILE A 401 -26.20 -21.97 9.88
C ILE A 401 -27.10 -21.28 10.91
N ILE A 402 -28.12 -20.54 10.45
CA ILE A 402 -29.09 -19.88 11.33
C ILE A 402 -29.89 -20.90 12.14
N LYS A 403 -30.28 -22.03 11.54
CA LYS A 403 -30.99 -23.12 12.21
C LYS A 403 -30.13 -23.74 13.30
N MET A 404 -28.86 -24.05 12.99
CA MET A 404 -27.88 -24.55 13.99
C MET A 404 -27.62 -23.60 15.15
N TYR A 405 -27.65 -22.29 14.89
CA TYR A 405 -27.53 -21.32 15.97
C TYR A 405 -28.74 -21.34 16.93
N LYS A 406 -29.95 -21.61 16.41
CA LYS A 406 -31.18 -21.67 17.19
C LYS A 406 -31.35 -22.98 17.95
N GLU A 407 -30.74 -24.07 17.48
CA GLU A 407 -30.80 -25.35 18.16
C GLU A 407 -30.09 -25.27 19.51
N LYS A 408 -30.78 -25.75 20.57
CA LYS A 408 -30.18 -25.90 21.90
C LYS A 408 -29.14 -27.01 21.82
N GLN A 409 -27.97 -26.82 22.45
CA GLN A 409 -27.04 -27.90 22.71
C GLN A 409 -27.78 -28.92 23.59
N SER A 410 -28.10 -30.08 23.02
CA SER A 410 -28.57 -31.26 23.77
C SER A 410 -27.40 -31.97 24.41
#